data_e6bb6221878eb96852b39c391be25e79
#
_entry.id   e6bb6221878eb96852b39c391be25e79
#
_cell.length_a   1.000
_cell.length_b   1.000
_cell.length_c   1.000
_cell.angle_alpha   90.00
_cell.angle_beta   90.00
_cell.angle_gamma   90.00
#
_symmetry.space_group_name_H-M   'P 1'
#
loop_
_entity.id
_entity.type
_entity.pdbx_description
1 polymer ?
#
loop_
_entity_poly.entity_id
_entity_poly.type
_entity_poly.pdbx_seq_one_letter_code
_entity_poly.pdbx_strand_id
1 'polypeptide(L)'
;EAQSLHRERDVHQHIGDFTLFMARLFPGYLSRLKTAGLVYHKDFLVDYVKTGKRSYGIVAQMTDHPSQDERPLFAKLSDNFELCVTGLGFVRSDLDRMKNPAYQQARDLLLN
;
A
#
# COMPACT_ATOMS: atom_id res chain seq x y z
N GLU A 1 3.22 3.28 27.09
CA GLU A 1 4.36 3.48 26.23
C GLU A 1 4.47 2.39 25.16
N ALA A 2 4.52 1.12 25.59
CA ALA A 2 4.57 0.01 24.62
C ALA A 2 3.34 0.01 23.72
N GLN A 3 2.17 0.32 24.27
CA GLN A 3 0.94 0.38 23.47
C GLN A 3 0.99 1.51 22.44
N SER A 4 1.58 2.64 22.77
CA SER A 4 1.72 3.76 21.84
C SER A 4 2.64 3.37 20.66
N LEU A 5 3.74 2.69 20.95
CA LEU A 5 4.66 2.23 19.92
C LEU A 5 4.02 1.17 19.03
N HIS A 6 3.24 0.25 19.61
CA HIS A 6 2.51 -0.76 18.85
C HIS A 6 1.49 -0.12 17.91
N ARG A 7 0.77 0.90 18.38
CA ARG A 7 -0.18 1.62 17.56
C ARG A 7 0.51 2.33 16.41
N GLU A 8 1.63 2.99 16.71
CA GLU A 8 2.38 3.71 15.69
C GLU A 8 2.86 2.76 14.61
N ARG A 9 3.41 1.61 15.01
CA ARG A 9 3.83 0.57 14.07
C ARG A 9 2.66 0.10 13.22
N ASP A 10 1.53 -0.21 13.84
CA ASP A 10 0.37 -0.71 13.12
C ASP A 10 -0.16 0.31 12.13
N VAL A 11 -0.14 1.59 12.49
CA VAL A 11 -0.54 2.67 11.57
C VAL A 11 0.39 2.72 10.37
N HIS A 12 1.71 2.69 10.60
CA HIS A 12 2.67 2.75 9.49
C HIS A 12 2.60 1.50 8.62
N GLN A 13 2.42 0.32 9.21
CA GLN A 13 2.25 -0.90 8.45
C GLN A 13 0.99 -0.82 7.59
N HIS A 14 -0.10 -0.33 8.17
CA HIS A 14 -1.36 -0.16 7.43
C HIS A 14 -1.20 0.82 6.28
N ILE A 15 -0.50 1.93 6.49
CA ILE A 15 -0.23 2.89 5.43
C ILE A 15 0.56 2.23 4.30
N GLY A 16 1.61 1.47 4.64
CA GLY A 16 2.39 0.75 3.65
C GLY A 16 1.54 -0.24 2.85
N ASP A 17 0.78 -1.08 3.56
CA ASP A 17 -0.08 -2.09 2.94
C ASP A 17 -1.12 -1.44 2.04
N PHE A 18 -1.81 -0.42 2.54
CA PHE A 18 -2.88 0.24 1.79
C PHE A 18 -2.33 0.93 0.54
N THR A 19 -1.22 1.66 0.68
CA THR A 19 -0.65 2.37 -0.48
C THR A 19 -0.14 1.40 -1.52
N LEU A 20 0.48 0.28 -1.09
CA LEU A 20 0.97 -0.72 -2.02
C LEU A 20 -0.17 -1.34 -2.84
N PHE A 21 -1.23 -1.78 -2.15
CA PHE A 21 -2.36 -2.41 -2.83
C PHE A 21 -3.11 -1.43 -3.73
N MET A 22 -3.42 -0.23 -3.22
CA MET A 22 -4.22 0.72 -3.97
C MET A 22 -3.46 1.32 -5.15
N ALA A 23 -2.13 1.44 -5.04
CA ALA A 23 -1.32 2.02 -6.12
C ALA A 23 -1.43 1.21 -7.40
N ARG A 24 -1.63 -0.11 -7.31
CA ARG A 24 -1.58 -0.94 -8.50
C ARG A 24 -2.81 -1.79 -8.74
N LEU A 25 -3.44 -2.32 -7.69
CA LEU A 25 -4.63 -3.14 -7.89
C LEU A 25 -5.87 -2.31 -8.23
N PHE A 26 -5.95 -1.10 -7.69
CA PHE A 26 -7.11 -0.24 -7.90
C PHE A 26 -6.70 1.19 -8.26
N PRO A 27 -5.95 1.38 -9.38
CA PRO A 27 -5.49 2.72 -9.75
C PRO A 27 -6.64 3.68 -10.05
N GLY A 28 -7.79 3.17 -10.48
CA GLY A 28 -8.97 4.01 -10.70
C GLY A 28 -9.49 4.67 -9.43
N TYR A 29 -9.31 3.99 -8.27
CA TYR A 29 -9.70 4.57 -6.99
C TYR A 29 -8.89 5.84 -6.69
N LEU A 30 -7.59 5.81 -6.98
CA LEU A 30 -6.72 6.97 -6.77
C LEU A 30 -7.13 8.13 -7.69
N SER A 31 -7.49 7.83 -8.94
CA SER A 31 -7.98 8.85 -9.88
C SER A 31 -9.26 9.50 -9.36
N ARG A 32 -10.14 8.71 -8.76
CA ARG A 32 -11.39 9.23 -8.19
C ARG A 32 -11.14 10.14 -7.00
N LEU A 33 -10.19 9.78 -6.14
CA LEU A 33 -9.81 10.64 -5.02
C LEU A 33 -9.32 12.00 -5.52
N LYS A 34 -8.52 12.01 -6.59
CA LYS A 34 -8.02 13.23 -7.19
C LYS A 34 -9.16 14.06 -7.79
N THR A 35 -10.04 13.43 -8.55
CA THR A 35 -11.17 14.09 -9.20
C THR A 35 -12.15 14.66 -8.17
N ALA A 36 -12.33 13.97 -7.04
CA ALA A 36 -13.21 14.45 -5.98
C ALA A 36 -12.63 15.61 -5.17
N GLY A 37 -11.42 16.07 -5.53
CA GLY A 37 -10.79 17.20 -4.82
C GLY A 37 -10.19 16.82 -3.48
N LEU A 38 -10.09 15.52 -3.19
CA LEU A 38 -9.49 15.06 -1.94
C LEU A 38 -7.97 15.08 -1.99
N VAL A 39 -7.42 15.28 -3.19
CA VAL A 39 -5.98 15.36 -3.41
C VAL A 39 -5.71 16.53 -4.34
N TYR A 40 -4.81 17.42 -3.91
CA TYR A 40 -4.50 18.65 -4.64
C TYR A 40 -3.11 18.65 -5.29
N HIS A 41 -2.33 17.60 -5.06
CA HIS A 41 -0.94 17.57 -5.48
C HIS A 41 -0.78 17.02 -6.88
N LYS A 42 0.05 17.69 -7.72
CA LYS A 42 0.30 17.24 -9.09
C LYS A 42 0.96 15.86 -9.13
N ASP A 43 1.88 15.63 -8.20
CA ASP A 43 2.67 14.41 -8.15
C ASP A 43 2.10 13.42 -7.14
N PHE A 44 0.78 13.39 -7.03
CA PHE A 44 0.08 12.58 -6.03
C PHE A 44 0.54 11.11 -6.05
N LEU A 45 0.63 10.52 -7.23
CA LEU A 45 1.02 9.11 -7.32
C LEU A 45 2.46 8.89 -6.81
N VAL A 46 3.37 9.80 -7.18
CA VAL A 46 4.76 9.72 -6.72
C VAL A 46 4.83 9.86 -5.20
N ASP A 47 4.10 10.84 -4.65
CA ASP A 47 4.06 11.05 -3.20
C ASP A 47 3.41 9.87 -2.48
N TYR A 48 2.39 9.28 -3.09
CA TYR A 48 1.68 8.12 -2.54
C TYR A 48 2.64 6.93 -2.40
N VAL A 49 3.42 6.64 -3.45
CA VAL A 49 4.42 5.58 -3.44
C VAL A 49 5.49 5.87 -2.39
N LYS A 50 5.99 7.11 -2.34
CA LYS A 50 6.99 7.51 -1.35
C LYS A 50 6.49 7.34 0.07
N THR A 51 5.24 7.68 0.32
CA THR A 51 4.62 7.53 1.64
C THR A 51 4.57 6.08 2.06
N GLY A 52 4.14 5.18 1.18
CA GLY A 52 4.09 3.76 1.47
C GLY A 52 5.47 3.17 1.75
N LYS A 53 6.42 3.50 0.89
CA LYS A 53 7.81 3.06 1.04
C LYS A 53 8.40 3.51 2.38
N ARG A 54 8.21 4.78 2.71
CA ARG A 54 8.68 5.38 3.96
C ARG A 54 8.05 4.68 5.17
N SER A 55 6.75 4.41 5.11
CA SER A 55 6.04 3.78 6.22
C SER A 55 6.57 2.38 6.50
N TYR A 56 6.83 1.58 5.48
CA TYR A 56 7.47 0.27 5.67
C TYR A 56 8.87 0.42 6.26
N GLY A 57 9.62 1.43 5.82
CA GLY A 57 10.96 1.69 6.38
C GLY A 57 10.91 2.02 7.86
N ILE A 58 9.90 2.76 8.29
CA ILE A 58 9.70 3.08 9.70
C ILE A 58 9.41 1.80 10.50
N VAL A 59 8.51 0.96 10.00
CA VAL A 59 8.20 -0.32 10.66
C VAL A 59 9.45 -1.18 10.79
N ALA A 60 10.28 -1.23 9.74
CA ALA A 60 11.51 -2.03 9.74
C ALA A 60 12.50 -1.59 10.81
N GLN A 61 12.47 -0.32 11.20
CA GLN A 61 13.40 0.23 12.17
C GLN A 61 12.89 0.20 13.61
N MET A 62 11.64 -0.17 13.83
CA MET A 62 11.06 -0.19 15.17
C MET A 62 11.56 -1.42 15.93
N THR A 63 12.16 -1.18 17.10
CA THR A 63 12.86 -2.22 17.87
C THR A 63 11.94 -3.08 18.73
N ASP A 64 10.76 -2.59 19.04
CA ASP A 64 9.83 -3.31 19.92
C ASP A 64 8.73 -4.00 19.13
N HIS A 65 9.02 -4.36 17.89
CA HIS A 65 8.13 -5.14 17.05
C HIS A 65 7.86 -6.50 17.74
N PRO A 66 6.58 -6.92 17.87
CA PRO A 66 6.27 -8.18 18.56
C PRO A 66 6.91 -9.39 17.90
N SER A 67 7.15 -9.32 16.59
CA SER A 67 7.87 -10.35 15.87
C SER A 67 9.08 -9.71 15.21
N GLN A 68 10.22 -9.76 15.89
CA GLN A 68 11.46 -9.20 15.35
C GLN A 68 11.86 -9.85 14.05
N ASP A 69 11.39 -11.06 13.80
CA ASP A 69 11.68 -11.79 12.56
C ASP A 69 11.04 -11.12 11.34
N GLU A 70 10.01 -10.32 11.54
CA GLU A 70 9.33 -9.64 10.45
C GLU A 70 10.01 -8.35 10.02
N ARG A 71 10.94 -7.81 10.81
CA ARG A 71 11.62 -6.57 10.45
C ARG A 71 12.37 -6.67 9.13
N PRO A 72 13.10 -7.75 8.85
CA PRO A 72 13.74 -7.87 7.53
C PRO A 72 12.75 -7.87 6.37
N LEU A 73 11.56 -8.43 6.58
CA LEU A 73 10.50 -8.39 5.55
C LEU A 73 10.12 -6.95 5.23
N PHE A 74 9.87 -6.13 6.25
CA PHE A 74 9.48 -4.73 6.03
C PHE A 74 10.61 -3.91 5.43
N ALA A 75 11.86 -4.21 5.78
CA ALA A 75 13.00 -3.57 5.12
C ALA A 75 13.03 -3.90 3.62
N LYS A 76 12.79 -5.15 3.26
CA LYS A 76 12.73 -5.57 1.86
C LYS A 76 11.56 -4.94 1.13
N LEU A 77 10.40 -4.85 1.77
CA LEU A 77 9.22 -4.20 1.19
C LEU A 77 9.49 -2.71 0.94
N SER A 78 10.18 -2.05 1.87
CA SER A 78 10.55 -0.65 1.69
C SER A 78 11.54 -0.48 0.54
N ASP A 79 12.62 -1.26 0.54
CA ASP A 79 13.68 -1.13 -0.47
C ASP A 79 13.20 -1.48 -1.87
N ASN A 80 12.24 -2.39 -1.98
CA ASN A 80 11.74 -2.89 -3.26
C ASN A 80 10.28 -2.48 -3.50
N PHE A 81 9.83 -1.40 -2.89
CA PHE A 81 8.42 -0.98 -2.95
C PHE A 81 7.96 -0.80 -4.40
N GLU A 82 8.74 -0.10 -5.22
CA GLU A 82 8.39 0.14 -6.62
C GLU A 82 8.32 -1.16 -7.42
N LEU A 83 9.21 -2.11 -7.11
CA LEU A 83 9.19 -3.42 -7.74
C LEU A 83 7.94 -4.20 -7.34
N CYS A 84 7.54 -4.10 -6.07
CA CYS A 84 6.30 -4.73 -5.59
C CYS A 84 5.07 -4.13 -6.28
N VAL A 85 5.04 -2.82 -6.48
CA VAL A 85 3.96 -2.17 -7.21
C VAL A 85 3.88 -2.74 -8.63
N THR A 86 5.02 -2.90 -9.30
CA THR A 86 5.06 -3.50 -10.63
C THR A 86 4.56 -4.94 -10.62
N GLY A 87 5.00 -5.74 -9.64
CA GLY A 87 4.56 -7.12 -9.49
C GLY A 87 3.05 -7.24 -9.28
N LEU A 88 2.48 -6.37 -8.46
CA LEU A 88 1.03 -6.35 -8.27
C LEU A 88 0.28 -5.98 -9.54
N GLY A 89 0.92 -5.22 -10.45
CA GLY A 89 0.35 -4.94 -11.75
C GLY A 89 0.13 -6.20 -12.58
N PHE A 90 1.06 -7.15 -12.52
CA PHE A 90 0.89 -8.45 -13.17
C PHE A 90 -0.22 -9.26 -12.53
N VAL A 91 -0.30 -9.24 -11.18
CA VAL A 91 -1.38 -9.92 -10.46
C VAL A 91 -2.73 -9.35 -10.87
N ARG A 92 -2.84 -8.04 -10.96
CA ARG A 92 -4.07 -7.37 -11.39
C ARG A 92 -4.47 -7.83 -12.80
N SER A 93 -3.51 -7.88 -13.72
CA SER A 93 -3.77 -8.31 -15.08
C SER A 93 -4.29 -9.76 -15.11
N ASP A 94 -3.71 -10.62 -14.30
CA ASP A 94 -4.16 -12.01 -14.18
C ASP A 94 -5.57 -12.09 -13.60
N LEU A 95 -5.87 -11.30 -12.57
CA LEU A 95 -7.20 -11.28 -11.96
C LEU A 95 -8.25 -10.80 -12.95
N ASP A 96 -7.94 -9.78 -13.76
CA ASP A 96 -8.84 -9.29 -14.79
C ASP A 96 -9.08 -10.37 -15.87
N ARG A 97 -7.99 -10.99 -16.33
CA ARG A 97 -8.06 -12.01 -17.39
C ARG A 97 -8.86 -13.22 -16.93
N MET A 98 -8.68 -13.66 -15.68
CA MET A 98 -9.36 -14.81 -15.10
C MET A 98 -10.80 -14.50 -14.71
N LYS A 99 -11.19 -13.24 -14.77
CA LYS A 99 -12.52 -12.77 -14.36
C LYS A 99 -12.86 -13.22 -12.94
N ASN A 100 -11.89 -13.04 -12.02
CA ASN A 100 -12.06 -13.43 -10.62
C ASN A 100 -13.23 -12.66 -10.00
N PRO A 101 -14.27 -13.36 -9.49
CA PRO A 101 -15.48 -12.68 -9.00
C PRO A 101 -15.23 -11.79 -7.78
N ALA A 102 -14.39 -12.24 -6.85
CA ALA A 102 -14.09 -11.47 -5.65
C ALA A 102 -13.37 -10.17 -5.99
N TYR A 103 -12.39 -10.24 -6.91
CA TYR A 103 -11.67 -9.06 -7.35
C TYR A 103 -12.59 -8.08 -8.09
N GLN A 104 -13.43 -8.59 -8.99
CA GLN A 104 -14.35 -7.74 -9.74
C GLN A 104 -15.35 -7.06 -8.83
N GLN A 105 -15.86 -7.76 -7.82
CA GLN A 105 -16.78 -7.20 -6.85
C GLN A 105 -16.11 -6.09 -6.04
N ALA A 106 -14.88 -6.31 -5.58
CA ALA A 106 -14.13 -5.29 -4.86
C ALA A 106 -13.87 -4.06 -5.73
N ARG A 107 -13.48 -4.28 -6.99
CA ARG A 107 -13.24 -3.19 -7.94
C ARG A 107 -14.51 -2.38 -8.16
N ASP A 108 -15.65 -3.04 -8.35
CA ASP A 108 -16.91 -2.35 -8.58
C ASP A 108 -17.35 -1.54 -7.37
N LEU A 109 -17.12 -2.06 -6.16
CA LEU A 109 -17.41 -1.31 -4.93
C LEU A 109 -16.56 -0.05 -4.81
N LEU A 110 -15.29 -0.14 -5.21
CA LEU A 110 -14.35 0.99 -5.08
C LEU A 110 -14.52 2.01 -6.20
N LEU A 111 -14.97 1.59 -7.40
CA LEU A 111 -15.03 2.44 -8.58
C LEU A 111 -16.44 2.92 -8.90
N ASN A 112 -17.44 2.35 -8.29
CA ASN A 112 -18.82 2.75 -8.45
C ASN A 112 -19.35 3.25 -7.11
#